data_226bdb7dafd3c7a89de3350b2b5da23f
#
_entry.id   226bdb7dafd3c7a89de3350b2b5da23f
#
_cell.length_a   1.000
_cell.length_b   1.000
_cell.length_c   1.000
_cell.angle_alpha   90.00
_cell.angle_beta   90.00
_cell.angle_gamma   90.00
#
_symmetry.space_group_name_H-M   'P 1'
#
loop_
_entity.id
_entity.type
_entity.pdbx_description
1 polymer ?
#
loop_
_entity_poly.entity_id
_entity_poly.type
_entity_poly.pdbx_seq_one_letter_code
_entity_poly.pdbx_strand_id
1 'polypeptide(L)'
;DRFFQDDAISEITNIFIEPNRLLERINHGSQVHICELGFGFGLNFLVTAKFWLENNNLGSFNLEYLAIDEALPTKEQILKIIDSFPELEEISNIFLQDYDLNHNDAQRIYFPSLKIKLTLIQNDIESGLKNLLGLKNNQIDAWYLDGFDPSKNKSMWSNPVFQYIKFLSASNATFGTYTSAGFVRRGLKKFGFEVDKVKGFGR
;
A
#
# COMPACT_ATOMS: atom_id res chain seq x y z
N ASP A 1 -5.65 19.00 15.27
CA ASP A 1 -5.65 20.18 14.38
C ASP A 1 -6.13 19.74 12.99
N ARG A 2 -7.29 20.23 12.55
CA ARG A 2 -7.97 19.81 11.31
C ARG A 2 -7.09 20.00 10.05
N PHE A 3 -6.22 21.01 10.05
CA PHE A 3 -5.26 21.27 8.97
C PHE A 3 -4.22 20.15 8.76
N PHE A 4 -3.78 19.49 9.84
CA PHE A 4 -2.85 18.38 9.76
C PHE A 4 -3.49 17.10 9.21
N GLN A 5 -4.79 16.95 9.36
CA GLN A 5 -5.56 15.77 8.99
C GLN A 5 -5.87 15.78 7.48
N ASP A 6 -6.37 16.90 6.97
CA ASP A 6 -6.62 17.09 5.53
C ASP A 6 -5.31 16.98 4.73
N ASP A 7 -4.18 17.39 5.32
CA ASP A 7 -2.86 17.26 4.71
C ASP A 7 -2.43 15.78 4.56
N ALA A 8 -2.63 14.90 5.56
CA ALA A 8 -2.16 13.53 5.50
C ALA A 8 -2.92 12.68 4.46
N ILE A 9 -4.24 12.80 4.36
CA ILE A 9 -5.04 12.11 3.34
C ILE A 9 -4.69 12.62 1.94
N SER A 10 -4.55 13.93 1.79
CA SER A 10 -4.11 14.53 0.55
C SER A 10 -2.69 14.11 0.17
N GLU A 11 -1.80 14.01 1.15
CA GLU A 11 -0.42 13.54 0.95
C GLU A 11 -0.41 12.09 0.47
N ILE A 12 -1.16 11.18 1.11
CA ILE A 12 -1.30 9.78 0.68
C ILE A 12 -1.86 9.70 -0.74
N THR A 13 -2.87 10.48 -1.05
CA THR A 13 -3.47 10.54 -2.38
C THR A 13 -2.44 10.95 -3.43
N ASN A 14 -1.70 12.01 -3.19
CA ASN A 14 -0.69 12.53 -4.11
C ASN A 14 0.54 11.63 -4.27
N ILE A 15 0.91 10.86 -3.22
CA ILE A 15 2.13 10.03 -3.25
C ILE A 15 1.84 8.60 -3.70
N PHE A 16 0.68 8.05 -3.37
CA PHE A 16 0.40 6.65 -3.63
C PHE A 16 -0.75 6.42 -4.62
N ILE A 17 -1.87 7.14 -4.52
CA ILE A 17 -3.05 6.88 -5.34
C ILE A 17 -2.87 7.42 -6.75
N GLU A 18 -2.52 8.70 -6.88
CA GLU A 18 -2.37 9.35 -8.19
C GLU A 18 -1.21 8.78 -9.02
N PRO A 19 0.03 8.63 -8.49
CA PRO A 19 1.13 8.07 -9.28
C PRO A 19 0.88 6.62 -9.70
N ASN A 20 0.11 5.88 -8.92
CA ASN A 20 -0.32 4.53 -9.25
C ASN A 20 -1.56 4.47 -10.16
N ARG A 21 -2.08 5.63 -10.60
CA ARG A 21 -3.20 5.77 -11.55
C ARG A 21 -4.43 4.95 -11.14
N LEU A 22 -4.73 4.95 -9.83
CA LEU A 22 -5.78 4.08 -9.31
C LEU A 22 -7.15 4.36 -9.95
N LEU A 23 -7.49 5.64 -10.18
CA LEU A 23 -8.74 6.03 -10.87
C LEU A 23 -8.82 5.48 -12.30
N GLU A 24 -7.72 5.54 -13.05
CA GLU A 24 -7.66 5.00 -14.42
C GLU A 24 -7.87 3.48 -14.39
N ARG A 25 -7.24 2.76 -13.45
CA ARG A 25 -7.39 1.31 -13.29
C ARG A 25 -8.81 0.91 -12.93
N ILE A 26 -9.47 1.65 -12.04
CA ILE A 26 -10.89 1.47 -11.72
C ILE A 26 -11.76 1.65 -12.98
N ASN A 27 -11.54 2.71 -13.73
CA ASN A 27 -12.32 3.01 -14.92
C ASN A 27 -12.12 2.00 -16.07
N HIS A 28 -10.96 1.35 -16.14
CA HIS A 28 -10.70 0.28 -17.12
C HIS A 28 -11.40 -1.04 -16.75
N GLY A 29 -11.94 -1.13 -15.55
CA GLY A 29 -12.78 -2.23 -15.15
C GLY A 29 -12.05 -3.56 -14.97
N SER A 30 -10.85 -3.56 -14.42
CA SER A 30 -10.06 -4.75 -14.12
C SER A 30 -9.83 -4.91 -12.62
N GLN A 31 -9.54 -6.13 -12.19
CA GLN A 31 -9.03 -6.38 -10.85
C GLN A 31 -7.71 -5.62 -10.67
N VAL A 32 -7.54 -4.97 -9.52
CA VAL A 32 -6.33 -4.21 -9.19
C VAL A 32 -5.61 -4.88 -8.01
N HIS A 33 -4.31 -5.09 -8.17
CA HIS A 33 -3.45 -5.65 -7.13
C HIS A 33 -2.47 -4.58 -6.64
N ILE A 34 -2.62 -4.19 -5.37
CA ILE A 34 -1.70 -3.27 -4.69
C ILE A 34 -0.82 -4.07 -3.74
N CYS A 35 0.47 -3.75 -3.69
CA CYS A 35 1.36 -4.24 -2.65
C CYS A 35 2.03 -3.07 -1.93
N GLU A 36 1.83 -3.01 -0.63
CA GLU A 36 2.43 -2.04 0.28
C GLU A 36 3.59 -2.66 1.04
N LEU A 37 4.70 -1.95 1.10
CA LEU A 37 5.84 -2.29 1.94
C LEU A 37 5.89 -1.30 3.11
N GLY A 38 5.55 -1.80 4.31
CA GLY A 38 5.34 -0.99 5.52
C GLY A 38 3.87 -0.63 5.70
N PHE A 39 3.12 -1.46 6.44
CA PHE A 39 1.69 -1.23 6.71
C PHE A 39 1.48 -0.12 7.75
N GLY A 40 2.41 0.00 8.71
CA GLY A 40 2.29 0.96 9.79
C GLY A 40 0.98 0.81 10.57
N PHE A 41 0.18 1.86 10.64
CA PHE A 41 -1.14 1.83 11.27
C PHE A 41 -2.29 1.60 10.29
N GLY A 42 -2.00 1.29 9.04
CA GLY A 42 -2.99 1.01 8.00
C GLY A 42 -3.63 2.23 7.35
N LEU A 43 -3.06 3.42 7.54
CA LEU A 43 -3.66 4.65 7.02
C LEU A 43 -3.71 4.66 5.49
N ASN A 44 -2.65 4.22 4.80
CA ASN A 44 -2.65 4.13 3.34
C ASN A 44 -3.74 3.17 2.83
N PHE A 45 -3.92 2.03 3.51
CA PHE A 45 -5.00 1.10 3.19
C PHE A 45 -6.37 1.74 3.36
N LEU A 46 -6.64 2.42 4.49
CA LEU A 46 -7.94 3.03 4.76
C LEU A 46 -8.27 4.15 3.76
N VAL A 47 -7.30 5.00 3.44
CA VAL A 47 -7.48 6.06 2.41
C VAL A 47 -7.72 5.43 1.03
N THR A 48 -6.98 4.38 0.70
CA THR A 48 -7.17 3.66 -0.57
C THR A 48 -8.54 2.97 -0.63
N ALA A 49 -9.00 2.35 0.46
CA ALA A 49 -10.31 1.71 0.54
C ALA A 49 -11.46 2.72 0.40
N LYS A 50 -11.33 3.89 1.04
CA LYS A 50 -12.27 5.00 0.86
C LYS A 50 -12.31 5.47 -0.59
N PHE A 51 -11.15 5.73 -1.18
CA PHE A 51 -11.03 6.14 -2.58
C PHE A 51 -11.64 5.09 -3.52
N TRP A 52 -11.39 3.81 -3.26
CA TRP A 52 -11.96 2.70 -4.03
C TRP A 52 -13.49 2.69 -3.95
N LEU A 53 -14.05 2.82 -2.75
CA LEU A 53 -15.50 2.83 -2.55
C LEU A 53 -16.18 4.00 -3.30
N GLU A 54 -15.59 5.19 -3.22
CA GLU A 54 -16.13 6.40 -3.83
C GLU A 54 -16.09 6.36 -5.36
N ASN A 55 -15.16 5.62 -5.96
CA ASN A 55 -14.92 5.64 -7.41
C ASN A 55 -15.33 4.34 -8.13
N ASN A 56 -15.54 3.22 -7.42
CA ASN A 56 -15.89 1.93 -8.01
C ASN A 56 -17.41 1.79 -8.23
N ASN A 57 -17.97 2.61 -9.09
CA ASN A 57 -19.42 2.65 -9.37
C ASN A 57 -19.95 1.38 -10.05
N LEU A 58 -19.11 0.56 -10.66
CA LEU A 58 -19.53 -0.58 -11.47
C LEU A 58 -19.68 -1.86 -10.66
N GLY A 59 -19.27 -1.89 -9.41
CA GLY A 59 -19.49 -3.01 -8.48
C GLY A 59 -18.95 -4.37 -8.96
N SER A 60 -18.20 -4.42 -10.06
CA SER A 60 -17.80 -5.66 -10.73
C SER A 60 -16.37 -6.08 -10.45
N PHE A 61 -15.55 -5.19 -9.90
CA PHE A 61 -14.11 -5.40 -9.77
C PHE A 61 -13.69 -5.51 -8.32
N ASN A 62 -12.65 -6.30 -8.07
CA ASN A 62 -12.09 -6.51 -6.76
C ASN A 62 -10.74 -5.76 -6.64
N LEU A 63 -10.53 -5.13 -5.50
CA LEU A 63 -9.22 -4.69 -5.06
C LEU A 63 -8.58 -5.80 -4.22
N GLU A 64 -7.43 -6.29 -4.63
CA GLU A 64 -6.55 -7.08 -3.78
C GLU A 64 -5.46 -6.15 -3.22
N TYR A 65 -5.51 -5.91 -1.92
CA TYR A 65 -4.51 -5.12 -1.21
C TYR A 65 -3.66 -6.04 -0.34
N LEU A 66 -2.37 -6.05 -0.58
CA LEU A 66 -1.41 -6.85 0.16
C LEU A 66 -0.46 -5.91 0.87
N ALA A 67 -0.19 -6.13 2.16
CA ALA A 67 0.80 -5.36 2.89
C ALA A 67 1.75 -6.28 3.65
N ILE A 68 3.02 -5.89 3.70
CA ILE A 68 4.09 -6.59 4.43
C ILE A 68 4.65 -5.62 5.46
N ASP A 69 4.69 -6.05 6.73
CA ASP A 69 5.30 -5.31 7.83
C ASP A 69 5.86 -6.27 8.88
N GLU A 70 6.95 -5.90 9.53
CA GLU A 70 7.55 -6.69 10.63
C GLU A 70 6.65 -6.70 11.87
N ALA A 71 5.90 -5.62 12.09
CA ALA A 71 5.04 -5.45 13.25
C ALA A 71 3.68 -4.86 12.85
N LEU A 72 2.63 -5.69 12.91
CA LEU A 72 1.27 -5.21 12.70
C LEU A 72 0.74 -4.49 13.95
N PRO A 73 -0.01 -3.40 13.80
CA PRO A 73 -0.52 -2.60 14.91
C PRO A 73 -1.66 -3.32 15.65
N THR A 74 -1.83 -3.05 16.93
CA THR A 74 -3.03 -3.50 17.67
C THR A 74 -4.25 -2.69 17.28
N LYS A 75 -5.46 -3.21 17.56
CA LYS A 75 -6.72 -2.46 17.34
C LYS A 75 -6.70 -1.10 18.04
N GLU A 76 -6.18 -1.05 19.27
CA GLU A 76 -6.11 0.17 20.04
C GLU A 76 -5.16 1.21 19.43
N GLN A 77 -4.08 0.75 18.82
CA GLN A 77 -3.14 1.63 18.10
C GLN A 77 -3.78 2.20 16.83
N ILE A 78 -4.51 1.36 16.08
CA ILE A 78 -5.24 1.80 14.89
C ILE A 78 -6.31 2.82 15.28
N LEU A 79 -7.14 2.52 16.30
CA LEU A 79 -8.19 3.43 16.77
C LEU A 79 -7.64 4.81 17.15
N LYS A 80 -6.52 4.88 17.87
CA LYS A 80 -5.88 6.17 18.23
C LYS A 80 -5.51 7.02 17.03
N ILE A 81 -5.14 6.41 15.93
CA ILE A 81 -4.83 7.15 14.70
C ILE A 81 -6.11 7.60 14.01
N ILE A 82 -7.10 6.69 13.92
CA ILE A 82 -8.40 6.96 13.26
C ILE A 82 -9.17 8.09 13.95
N ASP A 83 -9.10 8.20 15.27
CA ASP A 83 -9.72 9.31 16.01
C ASP A 83 -9.32 10.70 15.47
N SER A 84 -8.18 10.77 14.78
CA SER A 84 -7.72 11.97 14.09
C SER A 84 -8.28 12.13 12.67
N PHE A 85 -8.99 11.14 12.12
CA PHE A 85 -9.48 11.11 10.73
C PHE A 85 -10.96 10.72 10.67
N PRO A 86 -11.90 11.64 11.05
CA PRO A 86 -13.34 11.35 11.08
C PRO A 86 -13.89 10.85 9.73
N GLU A 87 -13.32 11.30 8.63
CA GLU A 87 -13.68 10.88 7.28
C GLU A 87 -13.33 9.42 6.94
N LEU A 88 -12.53 8.76 7.77
CA LEU A 88 -12.20 7.34 7.64
C LEU A 88 -12.98 6.45 8.62
N GLU A 89 -13.86 7.02 9.46
CA GLU A 89 -14.56 6.29 10.53
C GLU A 89 -15.37 5.09 9.98
N GLU A 90 -16.13 5.29 8.91
CA GLU A 90 -16.95 4.23 8.31
C GLU A 90 -16.10 3.05 7.83
N ILE A 91 -15.05 3.34 7.06
CA ILE A 91 -14.14 2.31 6.51
C ILE A 91 -13.37 1.61 7.63
N SER A 92 -12.92 2.35 8.62
CA SER A 92 -12.17 1.80 9.74
C SER A 92 -13.04 0.91 10.65
N ASN A 93 -14.30 1.26 10.85
CA ASN A 93 -15.23 0.41 11.58
C ASN A 93 -15.43 -0.94 10.86
N ILE A 94 -15.59 -0.94 9.53
CA ILE A 94 -15.65 -2.17 8.72
C ILE A 94 -14.35 -2.98 8.86
N PHE A 95 -13.19 -2.32 8.74
CA PHE A 95 -11.89 -2.96 8.84
C PHE A 95 -11.66 -3.61 10.21
N LEU A 96 -11.95 -2.90 11.30
CA LEU A 96 -11.67 -3.36 12.65
C LEU A 96 -12.60 -4.49 13.13
N GLN A 97 -13.73 -4.73 12.48
CA GLN A 97 -14.61 -5.86 12.82
C GLN A 97 -13.87 -7.20 12.59
N ASP A 98 -13.17 -7.34 11.49
CA ASP A 98 -12.51 -8.58 11.08
C ASP A 98 -10.99 -8.59 11.29
N TYR A 99 -10.41 -7.46 11.72
CA TYR A 99 -8.99 -7.38 12.02
C TYR A 99 -8.66 -8.16 13.30
N ASP A 100 -7.75 -9.13 13.21
CA ASP A 100 -7.30 -9.94 14.35
C ASP A 100 -5.81 -10.27 14.23
N LEU A 101 -5.03 -10.03 15.28
CA LEU A 101 -3.58 -10.30 15.34
C LEU A 101 -3.23 -11.76 15.71
N ASN A 102 -4.21 -12.64 15.93
CA ASN A 102 -3.96 -14.01 16.37
C ASN A 102 -3.48 -14.95 15.25
N HIS A 103 -3.17 -14.45 14.07
CA HIS A 103 -2.67 -15.21 12.94
C HIS A 103 -1.14 -15.11 12.82
N ASN A 104 -0.45 -16.26 12.84
CA ASN A 104 1.01 -16.32 12.94
C ASN A 104 1.78 -15.91 11.68
N ASP A 105 1.19 -16.00 10.45
CA ASP A 105 1.95 -15.76 9.21
C ASP A 105 1.30 -14.75 8.26
N ALA A 106 0.00 -14.88 8.04
CA ALA A 106 -0.73 -13.98 7.16
C ALA A 106 -2.20 -13.92 7.55
N GLN A 107 -2.71 -12.72 7.73
CA GLN A 107 -4.14 -12.47 7.92
C GLN A 107 -4.77 -12.13 6.56
N ARG A 108 -5.87 -12.82 6.22
CA ARG A 108 -6.68 -12.52 5.03
C ARG A 108 -8.06 -12.09 5.46
N ILE A 109 -8.42 -10.88 5.09
CA ILE A 109 -9.72 -10.28 5.41
C ILE A 109 -10.40 -9.96 4.09
N TYR A 110 -11.67 -10.34 3.98
CA TYR A 110 -12.48 -10.00 2.82
C TYR A 110 -13.64 -9.09 3.25
N PHE A 111 -13.75 -7.95 2.59
CA PHE A 111 -14.81 -6.96 2.80
C PHE A 111 -15.80 -7.01 1.62
N PRO A 112 -16.89 -7.83 1.73
CA PRO A 112 -17.80 -8.04 0.60
C PRO A 112 -18.47 -6.76 0.10
N SER A 113 -18.85 -5.87 1.03
CA SER A 113 -19.49 -4.58 0.71
C SER A 113 -18.58 -3.65 -0.07
N LEU A 114 -17.28 -3.73 0.18
CA LEU A 114 -16.25 -2.90 -0.48
C LEU A 114 -15.64 -3.59 -1.71
N LYS A 115 -15.83 -4.90 -1.84
CA LYS A 115 -15.12 -5.76 -2.82
C LYS A 115 -13.61 -5.65 -2.69
N ILE A 116 -13.14 -5.58 -1.48
CA ILE A 116 -11.71 -5.51 -1.13
C ILE A 116 -11.30 -6.80 -0.42
N LYS A 117 -10.18 -7.35 -0.84
CA LYS A 117 -9.47 -8.42 -0.14
C LYS A 117 -8.14 -7.87 0.36
N LEU A 118 -8.01 -7.82 1.68
CA LEU A 118 -6.77 -7.42 2.35
C LEU A 118 -5.99 -8.67 2.76
N THR A 119 -4.70 -8.68 2.48
CA THR A 119 -3.77 -9.68 3.00
C THR A 119 -2.64 -8.98 3.74
N LEU A 120 -2.54 -9.20 5.03
CA LEU A 120 -1.48 -8.68 5.89
C LEU A 120 -0.47 -9.80 6.15
N ILE A 121 0.80 -9.57 5.83
CA ILE A 121 1.90 -10.50 6.05
C ILE A 121 2.81 -9.90 7.12
N GLN A 122 2.86 -10.54 8.29
CA GLN A 122 3.80 -10.15 9.33
C GLN A 122 5.15 -10.81 9.10
N ASN A 123 6.07 -10.06 8.49
CA ASN A 123 7.42 -10.52 8.19
C ASN A 123 8.34 -9.33 7.87
N ASP A 124 9.65 -9.55 7.87
CA ASP A 124 10.54 -8.61 7.21
C ASP A 124 10.25 -8.53 5.71
N ILE A 125 10.53 -7.39 5.12
CA ILE A 125 10.14 -7.10 3.73
C ILE A 125 10.76 -8.08 2.73
N GLU A 126 12.03 -8.42 2.90
CA GLU A 126 12.74 -9.32 1.97
C GLU A 126 12.14 -10.74 2.01
N SER A 127 11.95 -11.28 3.21
CA SER A 127 11.35 -12.60 3.40
C SER A 127 9.89 -12.63 2.97
N GLY A 128 9.12 -11.60 3.30
CA GLY A 128 7.72 -11.48 2.88
C GLY A 128 7.57 -11.47 1.35
N LEU A 129 8.38 -10.68 0.64
CA LEU A 129 8.39 -10.64 -0.82
C LEU A 129 8.84 -11.97 -1.43
N LYS A 130 9.86 -12.61 -0.85
CA LYS A 130 10.34 -13.92 -1.27
C LYS A 130 9.24 -14.98 -1.19
N ASN A 131 8.45 -14.97 -0.12
CA ASN A 131 7.34 -15.90 0.06
C ASN A 131 6.21 -15.70 -0.97
N LEU A 132 6.12 -14.53 -1.59
CA LEU A 132 5.15 -14.26 -2.66
C LEU A 132 5.58 -14.78 -4.02
N LEU A 133 6.87 -15.06 -4.23
CA LEU A 133 7.36 -15.61 -5.49
C LEU A 133 6.68 -16.95 -5.80
N GLY A 134 6.26 -17.12 -7.04
CA GLY A 134 5.49 -18.30 -7.46
C GLY A 134 3.99 -18.21 -7.19
N LEU A 135 3.55 -17.34 -6.25
CA LEU A 135 2.14 -17.14 -5.93
C LEU A 135 1.54 -15.94 -6.66
N LYS A 136 2.32 -14.87 -6.82
CA LYS A 136 1.90 -13.57 -7.34
C LYS A 136 2.78 -13.02 -8.47
N ASN A 137 3.58 -13.87 -9.13
CA ASN A 137 4.50 -13.41 -10.17
C ASN A 137 3.76 -12.63 -11.27
N ASN A 138 4.32 -11.46 -11.63
CA ASN A 138 3.80 -10.56 -12.66
C ASN A 138 2.34 -10.11 -12.45
N GLN A 139 1.90 -9.97 -11.20
CA GLN A 139 0.51 -9.62 -10.89
C GLN A 139 0.33 -8.28 -10.18
N ILE A 140 1.36 -7.75 -9.50
CA ILE A 140 1.22 -6.49 -8.75
C ILE A 140 1.18 -5.32 -9.72
N ASP A 141 0.09 -4.57 -9.69
CA ASP A 141 -0.16 -3.42 -10.56
C ASP A 141 0.38 -2.12 -9.97
N ALA A 142 0.32 -1.98 -8.65
CA ALA A 142 0.69 -0.77 -7.94
C ALA A 142 1.50 -1.08 -6.69
N TRP A 143 2.61 -0.38 -6.51
CA TRP A 143 3.47 -0.50 -5.36
C TRP A 143 3.38 0.75 -4.48
N TYR A 144 3.12 0.55 -3.19
CA TYR A 144 3.23 1.57 -2.17
C TYR A 144 4.53 1.29 -1.39
N LEU A 145 5.58 2.02 -1.73
CA LEU A 145 6.89 1.85 -1.10
C LEU A 145 6.99 2.82 0.08
N ASP A 146 6.25 2.50 1.15
CA ASP A 146 6.10 3.30 2.36
C ASP A 146 6.87 2.70 3.54
N GLY A 147 8.13 2.53 3.39
CA GLY A 147 8.97 2.03 4.46
C GLY A 147 9.71 3.12 5.20
N PHE A 148 10.39 2.70 6.26
CA PHE A 148 11.24 3.56 7.06
C PHE A 148 12.27 4.31 6.22
N ASP A 149 12.70 5.46 6.75
CA ASP A 149 13.79 6.26 6.19
C ASP A 149 14.93 5.34 5.71
N PRO A 150 15.32 5.42 4.42
CA PRO A 150 16.36 4.57 3.85
C PRO A 150 17.71 4.64 4.56
N SER A 151 17.97 5.70 5.34
CA SER A 151 19.16 5.80 6.17
C SER A 151 19.09 4.90 7.41
N LYS A 152 17.89 4.59 7.89
CA LYS A 152 17.64 3.81 9.12
C LYS A 152 17.34 2.34 8.81
N ASN A 153 16.67 2.04 7.71
CA ASN A 153 16.34 0.68 7.30
C ASN A 153 16.86 0.39 5.87
N LYS A 154 18.14 0.02 5.79
CA LYS A 154 18.78 -0.27 4.49
C LYS A 154 18.32 -1.59 3.89
N SER A 155 17.88 -2.56 4.71
CA SER A 155 17.47 -3.89 4.25
C SER A 155 16.28 -3.82 3.30
N MET A 156 15.29 -3.00 3.62
CA MET A 156 14.12 -2.76 2.79
C MET A 156 14.44 -2.18 1.40
N TRP A 157 15.58 -1.49 1.27
CA TRP A 157 16.01 -0.83 0.03
C TRP A 157 17.20 -1.54 -0.61
N SER A 158 17.26 -2.86 -0.44
CA SER A 158 18.33 -3.71 -0.95
C SER A 158 18.10 -4.14 -2.41
N ASN A 159 19.17 -4.58 -3.08
CA ASN A 159 19.04 -5.13 -4.44
C ASN A 159 18.12 -6.36 -4.52
N PRO A 160 18.13 -7.32 -3.56
CA PRO A 160 17.17 -8.41 -3.56
C PRO A 160 15.72 -7.92 -3.51
N VAL A 161 15.40 -6.93 -2.66
CA VAL A 161 14.05 -6.36 -2.58
C VAL A 161 13.63 -5.76 -3.91
N PHE A 162 14.47 -4.94 -4.57
CA PHE A 162 14.15 -4.39 -5.89
C PHE A 162 13.98 -5.48 -6.96
N GLN A 163 14.73 -6.56 -6.86
CA GLN A 163 14.59 -7.71 -7.75
C GLN A 163 13.24 -8.42 -7.56
N TYR A 164 12.82 -8.62 -6.30
CA TYR A 164 11.51 -9.22 -6.01
C TYR A 164 10.36 -8.32 -6.46
N ILE A 165 10.44 -7.01 -6.21
CA ILE A 165 9.49 -6.04 -6.74
C ILE A 165 9.37 -6.22 -8.26
N LYS A 166 10.49 -6.29 -8.99
CA LYS A 166 10.47 -6.49 -10.44
C LYS A 166 9.79 -7.80 -10.86
N PHE A 167 10.08 -8.92 -10.21
CA PHE A 167 9.49 -10.22 -10.56
C PHE A 167 7.99 -10.31 -10.24
N LEU A 168 7.55 -9.60 -9.20
CA LEU A 168 6.15 -9.58 -8.78
C LEU A 168 5.31 -8.56 -9.56
N SER A 169 5.94 -7.60 -10.21
CA SER A 169 5.29 -6.52 -10.96
C SER A 169 4.63 -7.00 -12.25
N ALA A 170 3.41 -6.56 -12.51
CA ALA A 170 2.79 -6.61 -13.82
C ALA A 170 3.59 -5.75 -14.83
N SER A 171 3.36 -5.94 -16.13
CA SER A 171 4.10 -5.24 -17.19
C SER A 171 3.96 -3.71 -17.16
N ASN A 172 2.81 -3.23 -16.68
CA ASN A 172 2.46 -1.81 -16.55
C ASN A 172 2.41 -1.35 -15.09
N ALA A 173 3.12 -2.04 -14.20
CA ALA A 173 3.14 -1.70 -12.79
C ALA A 173 3.75 -0.32 -12.55
N THR A 174 3.17 0.38 -11.59
CA THR A 174 3.61 1.70 -11.14
C THR A 174 4.00 1.66 -9.67
N PHE A 175 4.64 2.71 -9.18
CA PHE A 175 4.94 2.82 -7.75
C PHE A 175 4.87 4.27 -7.25
N GLY A 176 4.59 4.41 -5.97
CA GLY A 176 4.71 5.65 -5.21
C GLY A 176 5.62 5.47 -4.01
N THR A 177 6.34 6.53 -3.61
CA THR A 177 7.18 6.52 -2.42
C THR A 177 7.47 7.92 -1.92
N TYR A 178 7.53 8.10 -0.60
CA TYR A 178 7.97 9.35 0.04
C TYR A 178 9.45 9.64 -0.15
N THR A 179 10.27 8.61 -0.38
CA THR A 179 11.72 8.81 -0.38
C THR A 179 12.23 9.41 -1.68
N SER A 180 13.01 10.48 -1.53
CA SER A 180 13.78 11.07 -2.64
C SER A 180 15.22 10.55 -2.71
N ALA A 181 15.59 9.55 -1.91
CA ALA A 181 16.95 9.05 -1.79
C ALA A 181 17.53 8.59 -3.14
N GLY A 182 18.70 9.10 -3.49
CA GLY A 182 19.31 8.83 -4.79
C GLY A 182 19.62 7.36 -5.05
N PHE A 183 19.98 6.60 -4.01
CA PHE A 183 20.29 5.18 -4.18
C PHE A 183 19.04 4.33 -4.41
N VAL A 184 17.89 4.68 -3.82
CA VAL A 184 16.59 4.03 -4.08
C VAL A 184 16.21 4.23 -5.55
N ARG A 185 16.27 5.46 -6.05
CA ARG A 185 16.02 5.75 -7.47
C ARG A 185 16.93 4.97 -8.40
N ARG A 186 18.23 4.90 -8.08
CA ARG A 186 19.19 4.12 -8.88
C ARG A 186 18.88 2.63 -8.81
N GLY A 187 18.47 2.12 -7.65
CA GLY A 187 18.06 0.74 -7.46
C GLY A 187 16.87 0.38 -8.35
N LEU A 188 15.79 1.15 -8.27
CA LEU A 188 14.59 0.94 -9.10
C LEU A 188 14.92 1.01 -10.60
N LYS A 189 15.69 2.01 -11.04
CA LYS A 189 16.15 2.12 -12.45
C LYS A 189 16.97 0.93 -12.90
N LYS A 190 17.86 0.39 -12.06
CA LYS A 190 18.66 -0.79 -12.36
C LYS A 190 17.79 -2.03 -12.67
N PHE A 191 16.63 -2.12 -12.03
CA PHE A 191 15.69 -3.22 -12.25
C PHE A 191 14.59 -2.90 -13.28
N GLY A 192 14.76 -1.81 -14.05
CA GLY A 192 13.95 -1.51 -15.23
C GLY A 192 12.70 -0.67 -14.97
N PHE A 193 12.62 0.01 -13.83
CA PHE A 193 11.57 1.00 -13.59
C PHE A 193 11.98 2.36 -14.14
N GLU A 194 11.06 3.05 -14.78
CA GLU A 194 11.17 4.48 -15.03
C GLU A 194 10.86 5.24 -13.74
N VAL A 195 11.70 6.20 -13.37
CA VAL A 195 11.59 6.90 -12.10
C VAL A 195 11.59 8.39 -12.32
N ASP A 196 10.45 9.00 -12.08
CA ASP A 196 10.26 10.45 -12.13
C ASP A 196 10.23 11.05 -10.73
N LYS A 197 10.75 12.27 -10.63
CA LYS A 197 10.56 13.10 -9.45
C LYS A 197 9.31 13.93 -9.63
N VAL A 198 8.33 13.70 -8.78
CA VAL A 198 7.21 14.60 -8.63
C VAL A 198 7.49 15.65 -7.56
N LYS A 199 6.88 16.82 -7.67
CA LYS A 199 6.97 17.85 -6.63
C LYS A 199 6.35 17.30 -5.35
N GLY A 200 7.08 17.33 -4.24
CA GLY A 200 6.57 16.87 -2.95
C GLY A 200 5.37 17.72 -2.52
N PHE A 201 4.44 17.09 -1.80
CA PHE A 201 3.29 17.76 -1.21
C PHE A 201 3.76 18.83 -0.21
N GLY A 202 3.16 20.00 -0.23
CA GLY A 202 3.43 21.06 0.74
C GLY A 202 4.76 21.84 0.58
N ARG A 203 5.46 21.74 -0.55
CA ARG A 203 6.69 22.51 -0.83
C ARG A 203 6.59 23.33 -2.09
#